data_54672cd12c698a8f6402381888b15c9b
#
_entry.id   54672cd12c698a8f6402381888b15c9b
#
_cell.length_a   1.000
_cell.length_b   1.000
_cell.length_c   1.000
_cell.angle_alpha   90.00
_cell.angle_beta   90.00
_cell.angle_gamma   90.00
#
_symmetry.space_group_name_H-M   'P 1'
#
loop_
_entity.id
_entity.type
_entity.pdbx_description
1 polymer ?
#
loop_
_entity_poly.entity_id
_entity_poly.type
_entity_poly.pdbx_seq_one_letter_code
_entity_poly.pdbx_strand_id
1 'polypeptide(L)'
;RPGYIAAEKQTVDELKKLGKPFVVLLNSMKPYSDETAKLAKEMSEGYGVSVLPVNCEQLKKDDVFHILEKVLKEFPVTEMDFHIPKWLEILPATHWLKAQVIQAARGVIQKVSHMKDVAGELAAQNTDTIRSMNVKNMQMADGRVAVQVDMDDSYYYQILSDYVGLPIEGEYQLMQTLSSLANMQKEYEKVQNALTQVRLKGYGVVTPERSEIVLDEPQVIKHGNKYGVKMKAEAPSINLIKAHIETEIAPIVGSEQQAQDLIAYIKENARDSDDGIWNTNIFGKSIEQIVEDGIQAKVSQMTEDCQLKLQDTLQKIINDSNGGMICIII
;
A
#
# COMPACT_ATOMS: atom_id res chain seq x y z
N ARG A 1 -40.29 34.30 38.82
CA ARG A 1 -39.48 34.34 37.61
C ARG A 1 -39.97 35.28 36.52
N PRO A 2 -41.29 35.32 36.17
CA PRO A 2 -41.73 36.12 35.00
C PRO A 2 -41.25 37.57 35.02
N GLY A 3 -41.14 38.22 36.18
CA GLY A 3 -40.66 39.58 36.28
C GLY A 3 -39.14 39.81 36.09
N TYR A 4 -38.35 38.74 36.07
CA TYR A 4 -36.86 38.79 35.93
C TYR A 4 -36.37 38.39 34.56
N ILE A 5 -37.20 37.81 33.69
CA ILE A 5 -36.78 37.28 32.39
C ILE A 5 -36.13 38.35 31.51
N ALA A 6 -36.63 39.58 31.51
CA ALA A 6 -36.06 40.65 30.71
C ALA A 6 -34.65 41.04 31.20
N ALA A 7 -34.44 41.12 32.51
CA ALA A 7 -33.16 41.43 33.12
C ALA A 7 -32.15 40.27 32.93
N GLU A 8 -32.61 39.02 33.08
CA GLU A 8 -31.79 37.81 32.80
C GLU A 8 -31.25 37.87 31.36
N LYS A 9 -32.18 38.09 30.39
CA LYS A 9 -31.80 38.18 28.97
C LYS A 9 -30.82 39.30 28.68
N GLN A 10 -31.08 40.49 29.22
CA GLN A 10 -30.16 41.62 29.06
C GLN A 10 -28.76 41.31 29.60
N THR A 11 -28.67 40.71 30.79
CA THR A 11 -27.38 40.33 31.42
C THR A 11 -26.65 39.27 30.56
N VAL A 12 -27.34 38.29 30.06
CA VAL A 12 -26.76 37.27 29.17
C VAL A 12 -26.27 37.90 27.87
N ASP A 13 -27.02 38.81 27.27
CA ASP A 13 -26.64 39.50 26.03
C ASP A 13 -25.42 40.41 26.25
N GLU A 14 -25.30 41.06 27.41
CA GLU A 14 -24.13 41.87 27.79
C GLU A 14 -22.89 40.96 27.99
N LEU A 15 -23.02 39.83 28.66
CA LEU A 15 -21.94 38.87 28.83
C LEU A 15 -21.46 38.28 27.50
N LYS A 16 -22.36 37.99 26.58
CA LYS A 16 -22.02 37.54 25.23
C LYS A 16 -21.19 38.59 24.47
N LYS A 17 -21.54 39.87 24.62
CA LYS A 17 -20.79 41.00 23.98
C LYS A 17 -19.34 41.10 24.50
N LEU A 18 -19.08 40.63 25.73
CA LEU A 18 -17.73 40.57 26.28
C LEU A 18 -16.85 39.50 25.63
N GLY A 19 -17.44 38.56 24.89
CA GLY A 19 -16.71 37.46 24.19
C GLY A 19 -15.95 36.50 25.11
N LYS A 20 -16.26 36.48 26.40
CA LYS A 20 -15.63 35.54 27.34
C LYS A 20 -16.51 34.33 27.59
N PRO A 21 -15.97 33.12 27.70
CA PRO A 21 -16.71 31.92 28.07
C PRO A 21 -17.38 32.07 29.44
N PHE A 22 -18.66 31.71 29.52
CA PHE A 22 -19.41 31.72 30.79
C PHE A 22 -20.48 30.65 30.76
N VAL A 23 -20.96 30.28 31.96
CA VAL A 23 -22.10 29.41 32.17
C VAL A 23 -23.10 30.10 33.09
N VAL A 24 -24.37 29.74 32.98
CA VAL A 24 -25.41 30.26 33.85
C VAL A 24 -25.70 29.23 34.94
N LEU A 25 -25.67 29.63 36.21
CA LEU A 25 -26.06 28.77 37.30
C LEU A 25 -27.51 29.06 37.69
N LEU A 26 -28.39 28.05 37.57
CA LEU A 26 -29.77 28.10 37.99
C LEU A 26 -29.83 27.62 39.46
N ASN A 27 -29.91 28.57 40.40
CA ASN A 27 -30.03 28.20 41.83
C ASN A 27 -31.41 27.64 42.15
N SER A 28 -31.45 26.41 42.64
CA SER A 28 -32.67 25.70 43.03
C SER A 28 -32.43 24.86 44.29
N MET A 29 -33.41 24.84 45.18
CA MET A 29 -33.39 23.94 46.34
C MET A 29 -33.52 22.45 45.95
N LYS A 30 -33.97 22.15 44.72
CA LYS A 30 -34.12 20.80 44.16
C LYS A 30 -33.47 20.71 42.76
N PRO A 31 -32.14 20.82 42.65
CA PRO A 31 -31.44 20.92 41.36
C PRO A 31 -31.64 19.66 40.47
N TYR A 32 -31.92 18.52 41.07
CA TYR A 32 -32.09 17.24 40.35
C TYR A 32 -33.53 16.89 40.09
N SER A 33 -34.51 17.81 40.29
CA SER A 33 -35.90 17.55 39.92
C SER A 33 -36.11 17.71 38.43
N ASP A 34 -37.07 16.93 37.89
CA ASP A 34 -37.42 16.98 36.46
C ASP A 34 -37.88 18.38 36.02
N GLU A 35 -38.58 19.11 36.89
CA GLU A 35 -39.02 20.48 36.62
C GLU A 35 -37.82 21.43 36.48
N THR A 36 -36.80 21.31 37.36
CA THR A 36 -35.60 22.17 37.30
C THR A 36 -34.74 21.81 36.09
N ALA A 37 -34.59 20.53 35.79
CA ALA A 37 -33.87 20.07 34.60
C ALA A 37 -34.53 20.56 33.30
N LYS A 38 -35.88 20.48 33.22
CA LYS A 38 -36.62 21.00 32.07
C LYS A 38 -36.45 22.53 31.91
N LEU A 39 -36.57 23.26 33.01
CA LEU A 39 -36.35 24.72 33.02
C LEU A 39 -34.90 25.09 32.60
N ALA A 40 -33.91 24.37 33.11
CA ALA A 40 -32.51 24.61 32.72
C ALA A 40 -32.29 24.36 31.22
N LYS A 41 -32.94 23.34 30.66
CA LYS A 41 -32.86 23.05 29.22
C LYS A 41 -33.54 24.15 28.39
N GLU A 42 -34.75 24.57 28.76
CA GLU A 42 -35.44 25.67 28.08
C GLU A 42 -34.65 26.98 28.12
N MET A 43 -33.99 27.27 29.25
CA MET A 43 -33.12 28.44 29.38
C MET A 43 -31.88 28.30 28.52
N SER A 44 -31.25 27.13 28.50
CA SER A 44 -30.06 26.86 27.68
C SER A 44 -30.37 27.04 26.19
N GLU A 45 -31.47 26.51 25.70
CA GLU A 45 -31.94 26.67 24.33
C GLU A 45 -32.30 28.13 24.02
N GLY A 46 -32.99 28.81 24.94
CA GLY A 46 -33.37 30.21 24.76
C GLY A 46 -32.19 31.20 24.78
N TYR A 47 -31.21 30.97 25.60
CA TYR A 47 -30.02 31.81 25.72
C TYR A 47 -28.84 31.36 24.86
N GLY A 48 -28.83 30.12 24.36
CA GLY A 48 -27.70 29.56 23.59
C GLY A 48 -26.41 29.47 24.39
N VAL A 49 -26.53 29.24 25.72
CA VAL A 49 -25.41 29.05 26.65
C VAL A 49 -25.74 27.93 27.62
N SER A 50 -24.73 27.26 28.18
CA SER A 50 -24.94 26.19 29.13
C SER A 50 -25.55 26.71 30.43
N VAL A 51 -26.65 26.11 30.86
CA VAL A 51 -27.37 26.43 32.13
C VAL A 51 -27.25 25.21 33.02
N LEU A 52 -26.71 25.40 34.24
CA LEU A 52 -26.51 24.33 35.22
C LEU A 52 -27.39 24.57 36.46
N PRO A 53 -28.29 23.60 36.75
CA PRO A 53 -29.04 23.65 38.02
C PRO A 53 -28.14 23.25 39.19
N VAL A 54 -28.04 24.08 40.18
CA VAL A 54 -27.25 23.86 41.40
C VAL A 54 -27.95 24.35 42.65
N ASN A 55 -27.63 23.80 43.82
CA ASN A 55 -28.04 24.36 45.07
C ASN A 55 -26.84 25.12 45.68
N CYS A 56 -26.86 26.44 45.59
CA CYS A 56 -25.73 27.28 46.04
C CYS A 56 -25.52 27.24 47.58
N GLU A 57 -26.54 26.88 48.35
CA GLU A 57 -26.43 26.76 49.82
C GLU A 57 -25.75 25.45 50.24
N GLN A 58 -25.80 24.43 49.40
CA GLN A 58 -25.33 23.07 49.68
C GLN A 58 -24.31 22.61 48.61
N LEU A 59 -23.52 23.51 48.05
CA LEU A 59 -22.50 23.19 47.05
C LEU A 59 -21.47 22.21 47.64
N LYS A 60 -21.33 21.06 46.97
CA LYS A 60 -20.33 20.06 47.24
C LYS A 60 -19.13 20.25 46.32
N LYS A 61 -17.99 19.64 46.70
CA LYS A 61 -16.77 19.65 45.88
C LYS A 61 -17.02 19.19 44.46
N ASP A 62 -17.83 18.14 44.25
CA ASP A 62 -18.15 17.59 42.97
C ASP A 62 -18.98 18.54 42.11
N ASP A 63 -19.90 19.31 42.72
CA ASP A 63 -20.67 20.33 42.01
C ASP A 63 -19.76 21.43 41.47
N VAL A 64 -18.76 21.87 42.28
CA VAL A 64 -17.77 22.87 41.84
C VAL A 64 -16.95 22.35 40.68
N PHE A 65 -16.48 21.09 40.74
CA PHE A 65 -15.73 20.51 39.64
C PHE A 65 -16.60 20.41 38.37
N HIS A 66 -17.86 20.03 38.49
CA HIS A 66 -18.79 19.97 37.36
C HIS A 66 -19.02 21.36 36.75
N ILE A 67 -19.17 22.39 37.57
CA ILE A 67 -19.30 23.79 37.09
C ILE A 67 -18.05 24.16 36.29
N LEU A 68 -16.85 23.94 36.87
CA LEU A 68 -15.58 24.25 36.21
C LEU A 68 -15.40 23.49 34.89
N GLU A 69 -15.73 22.21 34.88
CA GLU A 69 -15.70 21.41 33.65
C GLU A 69 -16.61 22.00 32.57
N LYS A 70 -17.83 22.42 32.94
CA LYS A 70 -18.77 23.04 32.00
C LYS A 70 -18.26 24.38 31.49
N VAL A 71 -17.66 25.20 32.36
CA VAL A 71 -17.02 26.47 31.93
C VAL A 71 -15.89 26.20 30.93
N LEU A 72 -15.03 25.22 31.19
CA LEU A 72 -13.95 24.83 30.29
C LEU A 72 -14.46 24.33 28.93
N LYS A 73 -15.62 23.66 28.91
CA LYS A 73 -16.27 23.21 27.68
C LYS A 73 -16.83 24.34 26.82
N GLU A 74 -17.07 25.54 27.39
CA GLU A 74 -17.44 26.74 26.64
C GLU A 74 -16.26 27.47 26.01
N PHE A 75 -15.02 27.04 26.26
CA PHE A 75 -13.84 27.62 25.62
C PHE A 75 -13.81 27.32 24.12
N PRO A 76 -13.31 28.25 23.29
CA PRO A 76 -13.19 28.03 21.86
C PRO A 76 -12.15 26.94 21.53
N VAL A 77 -12.38 26.20 20.48
CA VAL A 77 -11.37 25.32 19.89
C VAL A 77 -10.44 26.18 19.03
N THR A 78 -9.14 26.10 19.30
CA THR A 78 -8.10 26.85 18.57
C THR A 78 -7.41 26.02 17.50
N GLU A 79 -7.24 24.71 17.78
CA GLU A 79 -6.52 23.79 16.92
C GLU A 79 -7.12 22.40 17.00
N MET A 80 -7.23 21.73 15.85
CA MET A 80 -7.66 20.34 15.77
C MET A 80 -6.65 19.51 14.97
N ASP A 81 -6.05 18.52 15.63
CA ASP A 81 -5.09 17.61 15.05
C ASP A 81 -5.78 16.28 14.71
N PHE A 82 -5.86 15.94 13.42
CA PHE A 82 -6.46 14.69 12.97
C PHE A 82 -5.37 13.64 12.74
N HIS A 83 -5.35 12.63 13.60
CA HIS A 83 -4.48 11.47 13.47
C HIS A 83 -5.13 10.44 12.57
N ILE A 84 -4.59 10.29 11.37
CA ILE A 84 -5.03 9.31 10.38
C ILE A 84 -4.11 8.07 10.39
N PRO A 85 -4.57 6.90 9.89
CA PRO A 85 -3.71 5.74 9.73
C PRO A 85 -2.50 6.03 8.83
N LYS A 86 -1.31 5.55 9.21
CA LYS A 86 -0.05 5.83 8.48
C LYS A 86 -0.08 5.39 7.01
N TRP A 87 -0.76 4.29 6.71
CA TRP A 87 -0.89 3.82 5.33
C TRP A 87 -1.67 4.79 4.43
N LEU A 88 -2.59 5.58 5.01
CA LEU A 88 -3.32 6.61 4.29
C LEU A 88 -2.43 7.84 3.99
N GLU A 89 -1.40 8.09 4.79
CA GLU A 89 -0.46 9.20 4.56
C GLU A 89 0.33 9.02 3.26
N ILE A 90 0.66 7.77 2.90
CA ILE A 90 1.43 7.41 1.70
C ILE A 90 0.65 7.72 0.41
N LEU A 91 -0.69 7.71 0.48
CA LEU A 91 -1.54 7.97 -0.69
C LEU A 91 -1.42 9.42 -1.17
N PRO A 92 -1.47 9.66 -2.48
CA PRO A 92 -1.48 11.00 -3.02
C PRO A 92 -2.73 11.77 -2.55
N ALA A 93 -2.63 13.10 -2.42
CA ALA A 93 -3.74 13.94 -1.94
C ALA A 93 -4.99 13.86 -2.82
N THR A 94 -4.83 13.48 -4.09
CA THR A 94 -5.90 13.28 -5.06
C THR A 94 -6.63 11.94 -4.92
N HIS A 95 -6.10 11.03 -4.11
CA HIS A 95 -6.73 9.73 -3.90
C HIS A 95 -8.09 9.91 -3.20
N TRP A 96 -9.12 9.27 -3.75
CA TRP A 96 -10.51 9.44 -3.31
C TRP A 96 -10.70 9.22 -1.80
N LEU A 97 -10.06 8.21 -1.24
CA LEU A 97 -10.15 7.87 0.18
C LEU A 97 -9.56 8.96 1.08
N LYS A 98 -8.39 9.50 0.70
CA LYS A 98 -7.76 10.61 1.43
C LYS A 98 -8.57 11.89 1.30
N ALA A 99 -9.15 12.13 0.13
CA ALA A 99 -10.03 13.27 -0.10
C ALA A 99 -11.30 13.20 0.77
N GLN A 100 -11.90 12.02 0.96
CA GLN A 100 -13.05 11.85 1.86
C GLN A 100 -12.72 12.17 3.32
N VAL A 101 -11.58 11.68 3.82
CA VAL A 101 -11.14 12.00 5.20
C VAL A 101 -10.88 13.50 5.37
N ILE A 102 -10.24 14.14 4.40
CA ILE A 102 -10.01 15.59 4.42
C ILE A 102 -11.36 16.34 4.41
N GLN A 103 -12.32 15.90 3.61
CA GLN A 103 -13.64 16.51 3.55
C GLN A 103 -14.40 16.36 4.87
N ALA A 104 -14.37 15.18 5.48
CA ALA A 104 -14.96 14.93 6.79
C ALA A 104 -14.32 15.82 7.87
N ALA A 105 -12.99 15.89 7.93
CA ALA A 105 -12.27 16.79 8.84
C ALA A 105 -12.66 18.27 8.66
N ARG A 106 -12.75 18.74 7.42
CA ARG A 106 -13.23 20.10 7.12
C ARG A 106 -14.68 20.33 7.58
N GLY A 107 -15.56 19.32 7.41
CA GLY A 107 -16.93 19.38 7.88
C GLY A 107 -17.04 19.54 9.39
N VAL A 108 -16.18 18.85 10.15
CA VAL A 108 -16.07 19.02 11.61
C VAL A 108 -15.59 20.43 11.97
N ILE A 109 -14.47 20.87 11.38
CA ILE A 109 -13.86 22.16 11.69
C ILE A 109 -14.83 23.34 11.43
N GLN A 110 -15.65 23.24 10.39
CA GLN A 110 -16.64 24.29 10.05
C GLN A 110 -17.78 24.40 11.06
N LYS A 111 -18.11 23.33 11.76
CA LYS A 111 -19.25 23.26 12.69
C LYS A 111 -18.82 23.39 14.15
N VAL A 112 -17.60 23.05 14.48
CA VAL A 112 -17.07 23.12 15.84
C VAL A 112 -16.57 24.54 16.12
N SER A 113 -17.17 25.19 17.13
CA SER A 113 -16.73 26.47 17.64
C SER A 113 -16.20 26.36 19.07
N HIS A 114 -16.76 25.49 19.87
CA HIS A 114 -16.44 25.31 21.28
C HIS A 114 -16.11 23.86 21.60
N MET A 115 -15.40 23.65 22.70
CA MET A 115 -15.01 22.30 23.14
C MET A 115 -16.19 21.35 23.37
N LYS A 116 -17.37 21.89 23.77
CA LYS A 116 -18.61 21.11 23.96
C LYS A 116 -19.15 20.51 22.67
N ASP A 117 -18.88 21.14 21.52
CA ASP A 117 -19.47 20.75 20.22
C ASP A 117 -18.69 19.58 19.59
N VAL A 118 -17.43 19.40 20.00
CA VAL A 118 -16.49 18.46 19.38
C VAL A 118 -17.05 17.03 19.34
N ALA A 119 -17.48 16.50 20.47
CA ALA A 119 -17.90 15.09 20.55
C ALA A 119 -19.13 14.78 19.68
N GLY A 120 -20.09 15.73 19.62
CA GLY A 120 -21.29 15.59 18.80
C GLY A 120 -21.02 15.63 17.30
N GLU A 121 -20.19 16.58 16.88
CA GLU A 121 -19.84 16.75 15.47
C GLU A 121 -18.94 15.64 14.93
N LEU A 122 -18.04 15.08 15.77
CA LEU A 122 -17.23 13.92 15.39
C LEU A 122 -18.11 12.67 15.16
N ALA A 123 -19.09 12.42 16.04
CA ALA A 123 -19.98 11.27 15.91
C ALA A 123 -20.85 11.34 14.64
N ALA A 124 -21.13 12.53 14.13
CA ALA A 124 -21.91 12.75 12.91
C ALA A 124 -21.15 12.45 11.61
N GLN A 125 -19.81 12.22 11.67
CA GLN A 125 -18.97 11.99 10.49
C GLN A 125 -18.72 10.50 10.19
N ASN A 126 -19.35 9.59 10.90
CA ASN A 126 -19.25 8.17 10.60
C ASN A 126 -19.84 7.87 9.23
N THR A 127 -19.04 7.23 8.36
CA THR A 127 -19.42 6.83 7.00
C THR A 127 -19.02 5.39 6.77
N ASP A 128 -19.33 4.83 5.62
CA ASP A 128 -18.88 3.48 5.27
C ASP A 128 -17.35 3.34 5.24
N THR A 129 -16.64 4.44 4.98
CA THR A 129 -15.16 4.48 4.92
C THR A 129 -14.52 4.86 6.24
N ILE A 130 -15.16 5.73 7.02
CA ILE A 130 -14.67 6.19 8.32
C ILE A 130 -15.50 5.49 9.40
N ARG A 131 -14.89 4.51 10.05
CA ARG A 131 -15.54 3.73 11.10
C ARG A 131 -15.90 4.59 12.30
N SER A 132 -14.96 5.44 12.73
CA SER A 132 -15.20 6.38 13.82
C SER A 132 -14.18 7.51 13.82
N MET A 133 -14.63 8.66 14.36
CA MET A 133 -13.78 9.76 14.75
C MET A 133 -13.95 9.99 16.25
N ASN A 134 -12.87 9.78 17.02
CA ASN A 134 -12.90 9.85 18.47
C ASN A 134 -11.91 10.88 18.98
N VAL A 135 -12.27 11.56 20.08
CA VAL A 135 -11.32 12.43 20.79
C VAL A 135 -10.25 11.57 21.45
N LYS A 136 -9.00 11.74 21.02
CA LYS A 136 -7.83 11.08 21.62
C LYS A 136 -7.33 11.84 22.84
N ASN A 137 -7.29 13.15 22.74
CA ASN A 137 -6.86 14.05 23.81
C ASN A 137 -7.52 15.41 23.61
N MET A 138 -7.84 16.09 24.72
CA MET A 138 -8.40 17.42 24.75
C MET A 138 -7.64 18.27 25.76
N GLN A 139 -6.93 19.26 25.29
CA GLN A 139 -6.17 20.21 26.10
C GLN A 139 -7.00 21.48 26.26
N MET A 140 -7.78 21.56 27.34
CA MET A 140 -8.69 22.67 27.58
C MET A 140 -7.98 23.99 27.85
N ALA A 141 -6.72 23.95 28.33
CA ALA A 141 -5.93 25.14 28.59
C ALA A 141 -5.57 25.92 27.30
N ASP A 142 -5.25 25.19 26.24
CA ASP A 142 -4.76 25.75 24.96
C ASP A 142 -5.83 25.72 23.85
N GLY A 143 -6.96 25.11 24.11
CA GLY A 143 -8.01 24.95 23.11
C GLY A 143 -7.69 23.91 22.03
N ARG A 144 -6.79 22.94 22.29
CA ARG A 144 -6.35 21.92 21.34
C ARG A 144 -7.11 20.63 21.49
N VAL A 145 -7.49 20.04 20.37
CA VAL A 145 -8.17 18.75 20.32
C VAL A 145 -7.45 17.82 19.36
N ALA A 146 -6.98 16.68 19.87
CA ALA A 146 -6.45 15.61 19.06
C ALA A 146 -7.56 14.58 18.77
N VAL A 147 -7.83 14.35 17.50
CA VAL A 147 -8.86 13.43 16.99
C VAL A 147 -8.20 12.22 16.37
N GLN A 148 -8.59 11.03 16.78
CA GLN A 148 -8.22 9.77 16.15
C GLN A 148 -9.26 9.41 15.10
N VAL A 149 -8.82 9.18 13.86
CA VAL A 149 -9.66 8.72 12.76
C VAL A 149 -9.41 7.24 12.56
N ASP A 150 -10.43 6.42 12.76
CA ASP A 150 -10.38 4.99 12.54
C ASP A 150 -11.13 4.65 11.24
N MET A 151 -10.49 3.86 10.41
CA MET A 151 -11.02 3.43 9.12
C MET A 151 -11.31 1.94 9.13
N ASP A 152 -12.11 1.48 8.19
CA ASP A 152 -12.32 0.06 8.01
C ASP A 152 -11.08 -0.61 7.42
N ASP A 153 -10.65 -1.72 8.03
CA ASP A 153 -9.41 -2.44 7.65
C ASP A 153 -9.48 -3.02 6.24
N SER A 154 -10.69 -3.21 5.68
CA SER A 154 -10.86 -3.68 4.30
C SER A 154 -10.20 -2.76 3.28
N TYR A 155 -10.25 -1.44 3.49
CA TYR A 155 -9.60 -0.47 2.62
C TYR A 155 -8.08 -0.55 2.66
N TYR A 156 -7.51 -0.88 3.82
CA TYR A 156 -6.06 -1.13 3.93
C TYR A 156 -5.63 -2.27 3.02
N TYR A 157 -6.33 -3.41 3.09
CA TYR A 157 -6.01 -4.57 2.26
C TYR A 157 -6.29 -4.34 0.78
N GLN A 158 -7.36 -3.60 0.45
CA GLN A 158 -7.64 -3.23 -0.93
C GLN A 158 -6.51 -2.40 -1.55
N ILE A 159 -6.07 -1.35 -0.84
CA ILE A 159 -4.97 -0.50 -1.31
C ILE A 159 -3.66 -1.29 -1.41
N LEU A 160 -3.41 -2.18 -0.45
CA LEU A 160 -2.24 -3.04 -0.48
C LEU A 160 -2.26 -3.97 -1.69
N SER A 161 -3.43 -4.54 -2.01
CA SER A 161 -3.65 -5.38 -3.20
C SER A 161 -3.38 -4.61 -4.49
N ASP A 162 -3.90 -3.39 -4.59
CA ASP A 162 -3.69 -2.53 -5.76
C ASP A 162 -2.20 -2.16 -5.94
N TYR A 163 -1.49 -1.94 -4.83
CA TYR A 163 -0.07 -1.57 -4.86
C TYR A 163 0.85 -2.74 -5.23
N VAL A 164 0.52 -3.95 -4.75
CA VAL A 164 1.33 -5.16 -4.96
C VAL A 164 0.91 -5.90 -6.24
N GLY A 165 -0.28 -5.64 -6.75
CA GLY A 165 -0.86 -6.37 -7.88
C GLY A 165 -1.26 -7.82 -7.55
N LEU A 166 -1.43 -8.15 -6.26
CA LEU A 166 -1.82 -9.45 -5.77
C LEU A 166 -3.05 -9.33 -4.85
N PRO A 167 -4.01 -10.25 -4.90
CA PRO A 167 -5.19 -10.21 -4.05
C PRO A 167 -4.80 -10.47 -2.58
N ILE A 168 -5.05 -9.48 -1.71
CA ILE A 168 -4.81 -9.55 -0.27
C ILE A 168 -6.09 -9.07 0.42
N GLU A 169 -6.83 -9.99 1.05
CA GLU A 169 -8.12 -9.69 1.68
C GLU A 169 -8.04 -9.61 3.22
N GLY A 170 -6.89 -10.00 3.80
CA GLY A 170 -6.71 -10.00 5.24
C GLY A 170 -5.30 -10.36 5.70
N GLU A 171 -5.09 -10.39 7.02
CA GLU A 171 -3.78 -10.65 7.64
C GLU A 171 -3.18 -11.99 7.21
N TYR A 172 -4.00 -13.04 7.12
CA TYR A 172 -3.51 -14.37 6.75
C TYR A 172 -2.92 -14.37 5.33
N GLN A 173 -3.62 -13.80 4.36
CA GLN A 173 -3.15 -13.72 2.99
C GLN A 173 -1.93 -12.80 2.87
N LEU A 174 -1.90 -11.69 3.62
CA LEU A 174 -0.73 -10.81 3.70
C LEU A 174 0.50 -11.58 4.17
N MET A 175 0.40 -12.34 5.25
CA MET A 175 1.51 -13.15 5.79
C MET A 175 1.94 -14.24 4.80
N GLN A 176 0.99 -14.89 4.14
CA GLN A 176 1.28 -15.89 3.13
C GLN A 176 2.00 -15.28 1.91
N THR A 177 1.53 -14.13 1.44
CA THR A 177 2.14 -13.40 0.32
C THR A 177 3.55 -12.95 0.67
N LEU A 178 3.76 -12.36 1.85
CA LEU A 178 5.09 -11.96 2.32
C LEU A 178 6.05 -13.15 2.43
N SER A 179 5.58 -14.29 2.95
CA SER A 179 6.38 -15.51 3.03
C SER A 179 6.76 -16.03 1.64
N SER A 180 5.81 -16.03 0.70
CA SER A 180 6.05 -16.42 -0.69
C SER A 180 7.06 -15.50 -1.37
N LEU A 181 6.87 -14.18 -1.25
CA LEU A 181 7.80 -13.19 -1.81
C LEU A 181 9.20 -13.31 -1.20
N ALA A 182 9.32 -13.54 0.11
CA ALA A 182 10.61 -13.75 0.76
C ALA A 182 11.33 -15.00 0.24
N ASN A 183 10.60 -16.08 -0.03
CA ASN A 183 11.18 -17.29 -0.63
C ASN A 183 11.58 -17.05 -2.09
N MET A 184 10.74 -16.38 -2.88
CA MET A 184 11.08 -16.00 -4.26
C MET A 184 12.30 -15.08 -4.31
N GLN A 185 12.42 -14.14 -3.38
CA GLN A 185 13.59 -13.26 -3.28
C GLN A 185 14.87 -14.05 -3.04
N LYS A 186 14.86 -15.01 -2.09
CA LYS A 186 16.02 -15.85 -1.82
C LYS A 186 16.47 -16.64 -3.06
N GLU A 187 15.52 -17.24 -3.78
CA GLU A 187 15.83 -17.95 -5.02
C GLU A 187 16.34 -17.01 -6.12
N TYR A 188 15.75 -15.81 -6.24
CA TYR A 188 16.21 -14.81 -7.18
C TYR A 188 17.63 -14.31 -6.88
N GLU A 189 17.95 -14.07 -5.61
CA GLU A 189 19.29 -13.63 -5.18
C GLU A 189 20.39 -14.62 -5.62
N LYS A 190 20.11 -15.94 -5.62
CA LYS A 190 21.04 -16.98 -6.08
C LYS A 190 21.40 -16.81 -7.57
N VAL A 191 20.41 -16.42 -8.39
CA VAL A 191 20.57 -16.34 -9.85
C VAL A 191 20.84 -14.93 -10.37
N GLN A 192 20.61 -13.90 -9.57
CA GLN A 192 20.68 -12.48 -9.97
C GLN A 192 22.01 -12.10 -10.63
N ASN A 193 23.13 -12.52 -10.03
CA ASN A 193 24.46 -12.24 -10.57
C ASN A 193 24.67 -12.90 -11.92
N ALA A 194 24.27 -14.16 -12.07
CA ALA A 194 24.35 -14.90 -13.32
C ALA A 194 23.49 -14.26 -14.42
N LEU A 195 22.25 -13.87 -14.10
CA LEU A 195 21.38 -13.14 -15.03
C LEU A 195 21.97 -11.80 -15.49
N THR A 196 22.59 -11.06 -14.57
CA THR A 196 23.27 -9.79 -14.89
C THR A 196 24.45 -10.04 -15.84
N GLN A 197 25.25 -11.09 -15.60
CA GLN A 197 26.36 -11.47 -16.48
C GLN A 197 25.88 -11.90 -17.86
N VAL A 198 24.79 -12.67 -17.94
CA VAL A 198 24.17 -13.07 -19.21
C VAL A 198 23.72 -11.86 -20.02
N ARG A 199 23.11 -10.87 -19.39
CA ARG A 199 22.66 -9.66 -20.08
C ARG A 199 23.84 -8.85 -20.64
N LEU A 200 24.94 -8.79 -19.89
CA LEU A 200 26.13 -7.98 -20.26
C LEU A 200 27.09 -8.71 -21.22
N LYS A 201 27.33 -10.00 -20.97
CA LYS A 201 28.41 -10.77 -21.63
C LYS A 201 27.88 -11.95 -22.46
N GLY A 202 26.57 -12.24 -22.39
CA GLY A 202 25.98 -13.40 -23.05
C GLY A 202 26.14 -14.73 -22.32
N TYR A 203 26.84 -14.76 -21.20
CA TYR A 203 27.07 -15.98 -20.40
C TYR A 203 27.14 -15.65 -18.91
N GLY A 204 26.51 -16.48 -18.07
CA GLY A 204 26.50 -16.36 -16.63
C GLY A 204 26.44 -17.73 -15.95
N VAL A 205 27.05 -17.84 -14.77
CA VAL A 205 27.10 -19.08 -14.01
C VAL A 205 26.54 -18.84 -12.61
N VAL A 206 25.62 -19.67 -12.19
CA VAL A 206 25.18 -19.77 -10.80
C VAL A 206 26.10 -20.77 -10.11
N THR A 207 26.89 -20.28 -9.15
CA THR A 207 27.79 -21.12 -8.37
C THR A 207 27.00 -21.93 -7.33
N PRO A 208 27.39 -23.19 -7.09
CA PRO A 208 26.70 -24.03 -6.12
C PRO A 208 26.87 -23.51 -4.67
N GLU A 209 25.88 -23.74 -3.85
CA GLU A 209 25.97 -23.50 -2.41
C GLU A 209 26.80 -24.62 -1.74
N ARG A 210 27.34 -24.35 -0.55
CA ARG A 210 28.11 -25.35 0.20
C ARG A 210 27.34 -26.64 0.48
N SER A 211 26.04 -26.57 0.64
CA SER A 211 25.14 -27.70 0.84
C SER A 211 25.03 -28.63 -0.36
N GLU A 212 25.34 -28.12 -1.56
CA GLU A 212 25.30 -28.84 -2.84
C GLU A 212 26.65 -29.46 -3.20
N ILE A 213 27.73 -29.11 -2.46
CA ILE A 213 29.08 -29.60 -2.70
C ILE A 213 29.27 -30.91 -1.97
N VAL A 214 29.53 -31.96 -2.74
CA VAL A 214 29.91 -33.30 -2.22
C VAL A 214 31.41 -33.40 -2.23
N LEU A 215 32.02 -33.70 -1.09
CA LEU A 215 33.45 -33.89 -0.94
C LEU A 215 33.73 -35.39 -0.81
N ASP A 216 34.58 -35.90 -1.70
CA ASP A 216 35.06 -37.29 -1.62
C ASP A 216 36.02 -37.47 -0.45
N GLU A 217 36.19 -38.72 -0.02
CA GLU A 217 37.17 -39.05 1.02
C GLU A 217 38.59 -38.70 0.57
N PRO A 218 39.41 -38.08 1.46
CA PRO A 218 40.79 -37.73 1.16
C PRO A 218 41.64 -38.98 0.84
N GLN A 219 42.39 -38.92 -0.26
CA GLN A 219 43.26 -40.02 -0.69
C GLN A 219 44.70 -39.58 -0.64
N VAL A 220 45.60 -40.49 -0.18
CA VAL A 220 47.03 -40.23 -0.23
C VAL A 220 47.53 -40.45 -1.64
N ILE A 221 48.22 -39.45 -2.19
CA ILE A 221 48.90 -39.50 -3.51
C ILE A 221 50.41 -39.42 -3.35
N LYS A 222 51.14 -40.12 -4.20
CA LYS A 222 52.59 -40.05 -4.25
C LYS A 222 53.01 -39.22 -5.46
N HIS A 223 53.86 -38.21 -5.22
CA HIS A 223 54.40 -37.36 -6.26
C HIS A 223 55.94 -37.38 -6.15
N GLY A 224 56.58 -38.22 -6.94
CA GLY A 224 58.00 -38.47 -6.83
C GLY A 224 58.36 -39.10 -5.47
N ASN A 225 59.25 -38.43 -4.70
CA ASN A 225 59.65 -38.86 -3.35
C ASN A 225 58.80 -38.19 -2.23
N LYS A 226 57.71 -37.48 -2.57
CA LYS A 226 56.84 -36.77 -1.61
C LYS A 226 55.47 -37.42 -1.63
N TYR A 227 54.76 -37.28 -0.52
CA TYR A 227 53.36 -37.68 -0.39
C TYR A 227 52.50 -36.44 -0.23
N GLY A 228 51.32 -36.45 -0.83
CA GLY A 228 50.31 -35.43 -0.72
C GLY A 228 48.95 -36.01 -0.41
N VAL A 229 47.97 -35.18 -0.11
CA VAL A 229 46.57 -35.54 0.07
C VAL A 229 45.78 -34.96 -1.11
N LYS A 230 45.07 -35.82 -1.83
CA LYS A 230 44.14 -35.42 -2.90
C LYS A 230 42.71 -35.46 -2.32
N MET A 231 42.00 -34.35 -2.47
CA MET A 231 40.57 -34.26 -2.19
C MET A 231 39.90 -33.89 -3.52
N LYS A 232 38.76 -34.55 -3.79
CA LYS A 232 37.92 -34.29 -4.95
C LYS A 232 36.58 -33.75 -4.44
N ALA A 233 36.08 -32.67 -5.01
CA ALA A 233 34.77 -32.15 -4.74
C ALA A 233 33.96 -32.12 -6.04
N GLU A 234 32.70 -32.47 -5.92
CA GLU A 234 31.73 -32.40 -7.02
C GLU A 234 30.57 -31.48 -6.60
N ALA A 235 30.11 -30.64 -7.52
CA ALA A 235 29.00 -29.77 -7.28
C ALA A 235 28.27 -29.45 -8.60
N PRO A 236 26.93 -29.33 -8.59
CA PRO A 236 26.20 -28.88 -9.75
C PRO A 236 26.42 -27.38 -9.99
N SER A 237 26.43 -26.94 -11.25
CA SER A 237 26.39 -25.52 -11.61
C SER A 237 25.29 -25.29 -12.64
N ILE A 238 24.61 -24.13 -12.55
CA ILE A 238 23.63 -23.73 -13.55
C ILE A 238 24.31 -22.73 -14.49
N ASN A 239 24.29 -23.03 -15.77
CA ASN A 239 24.90 -22.20 -16.80
C ASN A 239 23.80 -21.53 -17.64
N LEU A 240 23.80 -20.23 -17.70
CA LEU A 240 22.87 -19.41 -18.46
C LEU A 240 23.57 -18.85 -19.69
N ILE A 241 22.97 -19.04 -20.86
CA ILE A 241 23.55 -18.63 -22.15
C ILE A 241 22.52 -17.81 -22.90
N LYS A 242 22.93 -16.63 -23.41
CA LYS A 242 22.11 -15.79 -24.28
C LYS A 242 22.37 -16.20 -25.73
N ALA A 243 21.37 -16.77 -26.39
CA ALA A 243 21.40 -17.10 -27.79
C ALA A 243 20.47 -16.17 -28.60
N HIS A 244 20.79 -15.92 -29.85
CA HIS A 244 19.91 -15.22 -30.79
C HIS A 244 19.07 -16.26 -31.53
N ILE A 245 17.76 -16.02 -31.57
CA ILE A 245 16.82 -16.86 -32.30
C ILE A 245 16.36 -16.05 -33.52
N GLU A 246 16.52 -16.60 -34.70
CA GLU A 246 16.02 -16.03 -35.94
C GLU A 246 14.80 -16.83 -36.40
N THR A 247 13.70 -16.14 -36.68
CA THR A 247 12.51 -16.76 -37.29
C THR A 247 12.14 -16.04 -38.56
N GLU A 248 11.80 -16.77 -39.58
CA GLU A 248 11.33 -16.26 -40.86
C GLU A 248 9.84 -16.53 -40.98
N ILE A 249 9.09 -15.48 -41.29
CA ILE A 249 7.65 -15.53 -41.48
C ILE A 249 7.38 -15.29 -42.98
N ALA A 250 6.90 -16.29 -43.67
CA ALA A 250 6.60 -16.20 -45.08
C ALA A 250 5.11 -16.58 -45.34
N PRO A 251 4.16 -15.65 -45.07
CA PRO A 251 2.76 -15.89 -45.38
C PRO A 251 2.56 -16.06 -46.91
N ILE A 252 1.99 -17.19 -47.32
CA ILE A 252 1.78 -17.51 -48.72
C ILE A 252 0.45 -16.89 -49.18
N VAL A 253 0.50 -16.11 -50.24
CA VAL A 253 -0.65 -15.50 -50.94
C VAL A 253 -0.76 -16.03 -52.38
N GLY A 254 -1.94 -15.90 -52.99
CA GLY A 254 -2.23 -16.56 -54.26
C GLY A 254 -1.59 -15.92 -55.48
N SER A 255 -1.19 -14.63 -55.45
CA SER A 255 -0.59 -13.92 -56.57
C SER A 255 0.43 -12.87 -56.14
N GLU A 256 1.33 -12.48 -57.07
CA GLU A 256 2.31 -11.41 -56.86
C GLU A 256 1.64 -10.08 -56.49
N GLN A 257 0.52 -9.74 -57.11
CA GLN A 257 -0.22 -8.52 -56.80
C GLN A 257 -0.72 -8.54 -55.35
N GLN A 258 -1.29 -9.65 -54.91
CA GLN A 258 -1.73 -9.81 -53.51
C GLN A 258 -0.57 -9.71 -52.52
N ALA A 259 0.62 -10.18 -52.87
CA ALA A 259 1.81 -10.02 -52.04
C ALA A 259 2.24 -8.55 -51.95
N GLN A 260 2.20 -7.80 -53.05
CA GLN A 260 2.49 -6.38 -53.07
C GLN A 260 1.46 -5.58 -52.27
N ASP A 261 0.18 -5.89 -52.40
CA ASP A 261 -0.90 -5.25 -51.61
C ASP A 261 -0.75 -5.53 -50.11
N LEU A 262 -0.37 -6.76 -49.74
CA LEU A 262 -0.08 -7.10 -48.32
C LEU A 262 1.12 -6.32 -47.79
N ILE A 263 2.20 -6.19 -48.56
CA ILE A 263 3.36 -5.38 -48.17
C ILE A 263 2.96 -3.91 -48.00
N ALA A 264 2.15 -3.35 -48.91
CA ALA A 264 1.66 -1.99 -48.80
C ALA A 264 0.83 -1.79 -47.52
N TYR A 265 -0.08 -2.71 -47.23
CA TYR A 265 -0.91 -2.70 -46.02
C TYR A 265 -0.07 -2.74 -44.72
N ILE A 266 0.95 -3.62 -44.66
CA ILE A 266 1.86 -3.68 -43.50
C ILE A 266 2.63 -2.35 -43.31
N LYS A 267 3.12 -1.78 -44.45
CA LYS A 267 3.88 -0.51 -44.41
C LYS A 267 3.01 0.69 -44.05
N GLU A 268 1.72 0.69 -44.41
CA GLU A 268 0.78 1.75 -44.04
C GLU A 268 0.53 1.75 -42.52
N ASN A 269 0.22 0.60 -41.95
CA ASN A 269 0.03 0.44 -40.51
C ASN A 269 1.31 0.77 -39.70
N ALA A 270 2.49 0.54 -40.26
CA ALA A 270 3.77 0.91 -39.65
C ALA A 270 3.99 2.42 -39.49
N ARG A 271 3.24 3.27 -40.22
CA ARG A 271 3.37 4.72 -40.18
C ARG A 271 2.59 5.36 -39.02
N ASP A 272 1.56 4.67 -38.54
CA ASP A 272 0.63 5.24 -37.55
C ASP A 272 1.12 5.17 -36.11
N SER A 273 2.01 4.23 -35.77
CA SER A 273 2.66 4.10 -34.45
C SER A 273 3.85 3.14 -34.49
N ASP A 274 4.79 3.27 -33.53
CA ASP A 274 5.92 2.33 -33.39
C ASP A 274 5.46 0.88 -33.18
N ASP A 275 4.25 0.67 -32.63
CA ASP A 275 3.62 -0.64 -32.44
C ASP A 275 2.68 -1.03 -33.60
N GLY A 276 2.50 -0.19 -34.63
CA GLY A 276 1.55 -0.41 -35.71
C GLY A 276 1.82 -1.67 -36.51
N ILE A 277 3.10 -2.01 -36.72
CA ILE A 277 3.50 -3.25 -37.40
C ILE A 277 3.03 -4.47 -36.61
N TRP A 278 3.31 -4.49 -35.33
CA TRP A 278 3.04 -5.63 -34.46
C TRP A 278 1.55 -5.96 -34.34
N ASN A 279 0.72 -4.91 -34.32
CA ASN A 279 -0.74 -5.03 -34.24
C ASN A 279 -1.42 -5.31 -35.58
N THR A 280 -0.66 -5.26 -36.71
CA THR A 280 -1.20 -5.52 -38.03
C THR A 280 -1.68 -6.96 -38.14
N ASN A 281 -2.96 -7.15 -38.53
CA ASN A 281 -3.56 -8.47 -38.66
C ASN A 281 -3.29 -9.07 -40.03
N ILE A 282 -2.73 -10.27 -40.07
CA ILE A 282 -2.49 -11.05 -41.26
C ILE A 282 -3.18 -12.41 -41.10
N PHE A 283 -4.19 -12.69 -41.94
CA PHE A 283 -4.96 -13.95 -41.90
C PHE A 283 -5.54 -14.32 -40.52
N GLY A 284 -6.01 -13.32 -39.78
CA GLY A 284 -6.69 -13.54 -38.50
C GLY A 284 -5.77 -13.58 -37.28
N LYS A 285 -4.46 -13.38 -37.44
CA LYS A 285 -3.48 -13.24 -36.34
C LYS A 285 -2.70 -11.94 -36.52
N SER A 286 -2.30 -11.30 -35.40
CA SER A 286 -1.37 -10.17 -35.44
C SER A 286 0.04 -10.65 -35.86
N ILE A 287 0.85 -9.75 -36.41
CA ILE A 287 2.26 -10.05 -36.70
C ILE A 287 2.98 -10.47 -35.42
N GLU A 288 2.70 -9.82 -34.29
CA GLU A 288 3.23 -10.20 -32.98
C GLU A 288 2.96 -11.67 -32.67
N GLN A 289 1.70 -12.11 -32.74
CA GLN A 289 1.32 -13.51 -32.50
C GLN A 289 2.03 -14.50 -33.44
N ILE A 290 2.15 -14.13 -34.73
CA ILE A 290 2.81 -15.01 -35.73
C ILE A 290 4.32 -15.11 -35.41
N VAL A 291 4.97 -14.01 -35.05
CA VAL A 291 6.40 -13.99 -34.64
C VAL A 291 6.61 -14.81 -33.38
N GLU A 292 5.77 -14.61 -32.33
CA GLU A 292 5.82 -15.37 -31.10
C GLU A 292 5.66 -16.88 -31.34
N ASP A 293 4.64 -17.26 -32.14
CA ASP A 293 4.43 -18.66 -32.53
C ASP A 293 5.65 -19.25 -33.26
N GLY A 294 6.29 -18.46 -34.15
CA GLY A 294 7.49 -18.87 -34.88
C GLY A 294 8.71 -19.05 -33.98
N ILE A 295 8.93 -18.15 -33.04
CA ILE A 295 10.00 -18.24 -32.03
C ILE A 295 9.75 -19.44 -31.12
N GLN A 296 8.54 -19.60 -30.61
CA GLN A 296 8.15 -20.69 -29.73
C GLN A 296 8.33 -22.05 -30.41
N ALA A 297 7.96 -22.16 -31.71
CA ALA A 297 8.18 -23.37 -32.48
C ALA A 297 9.67 -23.74 -32.60
N LYS A 298 10.54 -22.74 -32.81
CA LYS A 298 11.99 -22.97 -32.89
C LYS A 298 12.59 -23.41 -31.53
N VAL A 299 12.15 -22.79 -30.44
CA VAL A 299 12.56 -23.20 -29.08
C VAL A 299 12.12 -24.62 -28.78
N SER A 300 10.88 -24.97 -29.15
CA SER A 300 10.32 -26.31 -28.93
C SER A 300 10.94 -27.40 -29.80
N GLN A 301 11.64 -27.07 -30.89
CA GLN A 301 12.36 -28.01 -31.74
C GLN A 301 13.63 -28.53 -31.10
N MET A 302 14.13 -27.92 -30.02
CA MET A 302 15.25 -28.43 -29.26
C MET A 302 14.85 -29.70 -28.52
N THR A 303 15.17 -30.85 -29.11
CA THR A 303 14.84 -32.17 -28.53
C THR A 303 15.60 -32.42 -27.24
N GLU A 304 15.07 -33.32 -26.39
CA GLU A 304 15.76 -33.76 -25.14
C GLU A 304 17.19 -34.26 -25.43
N ASP A 305 17.37 -34.95 -26.56
CA ASP A 305 18.67 -35.47 -27.00
C ASP A 305 19.67 -34.32 -27.28
N CYS A 306 19.22 -33.23 -27.89
CA CYS A 306 20.03 -32.04 -28.09
C CYS A 306 20.37 -31.34 -26.76
N GLN A 307 19.43 -31.27 -25.83
CA GLN A 307 19.64 -30.68 -24.51
C GLN A 307 20.69 -31.47 -23.73
N LEU A 308 20.60 -32.81 -23.70
CA LEU A 308 21.57 -33.68 -23.05
C LEU A 308 22.97 -33.54 -23.68
N LYS A 309 23.09 -33.51 -25.01
CA LYS A 309 24.38 -33.32 -25.69
C LYS A 309 25.01 -31.96 -25.36
N LEU A 310 24.20 -30.90 -25.27
CA LEU A 310 24.68 -29.58 -24.85
C LEU A 310 25.18 -29.59 -23.40
N GLN A 311 24.42 -30.24 -22.50
CA GLN A 311 24.79 -30.39 -21.08
C GLN A 311 26.11 -31.15 -20.93
N ASP A 312 26.27 -32.30 -21.59
CA ASP A 312 27.50 -33.10 -21.57
C ASP A 312 28.69 -32.33 -22.13
N THR A 313 28.46 -31.56 -23.19
CA THR A 313 29.51 -30.74 -23.80
C THR A 313 29.97 -29.63 -22.86
N LEU A 314 29.03 -28.89 -22.24
CA LEU A 314 29.35 -27.88 -21.25
C LEU A 314 30.09 -28.45 -20.04
N GLN A 315 29.64 -29.61 -19.54
CA GLN A 315 30.30 -30.30 -18.44
C GLN A 315 31.76 -30.69 -18.77
N LYS A 316 32.05 -31.16 -20.01
CA LYS A 316 33.40 -31.41 -20.48
C LYS A 316 34.20 -30.14 -20.57
N ILE A 317 33.64 -29.06 -21.15
CA ILE A 317 34.32 -27.76 -21.27
C ILE A 317 34.73 -27.23 -19.87
N ILE A 318 33.85 -27.33 -18.89
CA ILE A 318 34.12 -26.81 -17.53
C ILE A 318 35.16 -27.66 -16.81
N ASN A 319 35.15 -28.99 -16.97
CA ASN A 319 36.03 -29.91 -16.24
C ASN A 319 37.36 -30.12 -16.91
N ASP A 320 37.46 -30.00 -18.26
CA ASP A 320 38.69 -30.18 -19.00
C ASP A 320 39.49 -28.86 -19.11
N SER A 321 40.35 -28.61 -18.15
CA SER A 321 41.19 -27.39 -18.02
C SER A 321 42.21 -27.17 -19.14
N ASN A 322 42.30 -28.01 -20.17
CA ASN A 322 43.41 -28.03 -21.11
C ASN A 322 43.25 -27.21 -22.39
N GLY A 323 42.25 -26.33 -22.49
CA GLY A 323 42.13 -25.38 -23.62
C GLY A 323 42.10 -26.04 -25.01
N GLY A 324 41.67 -27.30 -25.11
CA GLY A 324 41.54 -28.03 -26.36
C GLY A 324 40.40 -27.54 -27.22
N MET A 325 40.51 -27.74 -28.52
CA MET A 325 39.43 -27.48 -29.46
C MET A 325 38.26 -28.44 -29.19
N ILE A 326 37.09 -27.88 -28.87
CA ILE A 326 35.90 -28.65 -28.63
C ILE A 326 35.04 -28.60 -29.90
N CYS A 327 34.76 -29.76 -30.48
CA CYS A 327 33.86 -29.90 -31.63
C CYS A 327 32.52 -30.41 -31.12
N ILE A 328 31.48 -29.59 -31.27
CA ILE A 328 30.11 -29.97 -30.95
C ILE A 328 29.43 -30.45 -32.23
N ILE A 329 29.12 -31.75 -32.30
CA ILE A 329 28.31 -32.33 -33.39
C ILE A 329 26.91 -32.54 -32.81
N ILE A 330 25.98 -31.70 -33.22
CA ILE A 330 24.57 -31.76 -32.80
C ILE A 330 23.79 -32.68 -33.74
#